data_8d74eee927beeec16f07628efada06bc
#
_entry.id   8d74eee927beeec16f07628efada06bc
#
_cell.length_a   1.000
_cell.length_b   1.000
_cell.length_c   1.000
_cell.angle_alpha   90.00
_cell.angle_beta   90.00
_cell.angle_gamma   90.00
#
_symmetry.space_group_name_H-M   'P 1'
#
loop_
_entity.id
_entity.type
_entity.pdbx_description
1 polymer ?
#
loop_
_entity_poly.entity_id
_entity_poly.type
_entity_poly.pdbx_seq_one_letter_code
_entity_poly.pdbx_strand_id
1 'polypeptide(L)'
;LAVQLPYAKRAADALGARVMTLEGFEADDILGSLSRLCEADSDEWRVLILTGDRDSLQLISAKTNILLATNAQTIKFDAERFKEEYGVLPTQFVDVKALMGDSSDNIPGVPGIGEKTALKLIGEFGTLDGVYENLSSATIARGVRSKLESGRDSAYMSRSLATIDTNAPLGVAASDLVTPGFNRTKLLELFVELEFTG
;
A
#
# COMPACT_ATOMS: atom_id res chain seq x y z
N LEU A 1 -23.02 5.42 -1.37
CA LEU A 1 -21.66 5.90 -1.03
C LEU A 1 -21.51 7.40 -1.29
N ALA A 2 -21.86 7.92 -2.48
CA ALA A 2 -21.71 9.35 -2.83
C ALA A 2 -22.40 10.31 -1.82
N VAL A 3 -23.58 9.95 -1.32
CA VAL A 3 -24.33 10.74 -0.31
C VAL A 3 -23.64 10.71 1.06
N GLN A 4 -22.91 9.63 1.38
CA GLN A 4 -22.26 9.45 2.69
C GLN A 4 -20.90 10.16 2.79
N LEU A 5 -20.21 10.36 1.66
CA LEU A 5 -18.88 10.94 1.63
C LEU A 5 -18.77 12.33 2.28
N PRO A 6 -19.72 13.29 2.07
CA PRO A 6 -19.69 14.57 2.76
C PRO A 6 -19.78 14.44 4.29
N TYR A 7 -20.60 13.50 4.78
CA TYR A 7 -20.73 13.25 6.23
C TYR A 7 -19.46 12.63 6.80
N ALA A 8 -18.82 11.69 6.09
CA ALA A 8 -17.55 11.12 6.50
C ALA A 8 -16.44 12.20 6.62
N LYS A 9 -16.38 13.13 5.66
CA LYS A 9 -15.44 14.26 5.70
C LYS A 9 -15.72 15.20 6.89
N ARG A 10 -16.99 15.51 7.16
CA ARG A 10 -17.41 16.32 8.32
C ARG A 10 -17.08 15.63 9.64
N ALA A 11 -17.27 14.30 9.71
CA ALA A 11 -16.90 13.52 10.88
C ALA A 11 -15.37 13.54 11.11
N ALA A 12 -14.59 13.33 10.07
CA ALA A 12 -13.13 13.39 10.13
C ALA A 12 -12.64 14.78 10.60
N ASP A 13 -13.18 15.87 10.04
CA ASP A 13 -12.85 17.24 10.49
C ASP A 13 -13.22 17.47 11.97
N ALA A 14 -14.41 17.02 12.38
CA ALA A 14 -14.85 17.15 13.76
C ALA A 14 -14.01 16.30 14.75
N LEU A 15 -13.46 15.16 14.29
CA LEU A 15 -12.50 14.35 15.03
C LEU A 15 -11.07 14.95 15.04
N GLY A 16 -10.84 16.06 14.34
CA GLY A 16 -9.53 16.67 14.21
C GLY A 16 -8.62 15.98 13.21
N ALA A 17 -9.17 15.05 12.42
CA ALA A 17 -8.41 14.39 11.36
C ALA A 17 -8.32 15.31 10.13
N ARG A 18 -7.12 15.40 9.55
CA ARG A 18 -6.92 16.15 8.30
C ARG A 18 -7.36 15.31 7.11
N VAL A 19 -8.32 15.82 6.35
CA VAL A 19 -8.74 15.21 5.08
C VAL A 19 -7.88 15.78 3.97
N MET A 20 -7.22 14.91 3.22
CA MET A 20 -6.36 15.30 2.10
C MET A 20 -6.90 14.74 0.79
N THR A 21 -6.79 15.53 -0.26
CA THR A 21 -7.06 15.12 -1.64
C THR A 21 -6.04 15.80 -2.54
N LEU A 22 -5.55 15.09 -3.54
CA LEU A 22 -4.59 15.61 -4.51
C LEU A 22 -5.03 15.13 -5.90
N GLU A 23 -5.23 16.08 -6.82
CA GLU A 23 -5.65 15.75 -8.17
C GLU A 23 -4.54 15.01 -8.92
N GLY A 24 -4.90 13.91 -9.61
CA GLY A 24 -3.97 13.08 -10.35
C GLY A 24 -3.22 12.03 -9.52
N PHE A 25 -3.49 11.93 -8.21
CA PHE A 25 -2.90 10.94 -7.32
C PHE A 25 -3.97 10.11 -6.61
N GLU A 26 -3.65 8.85 -6.35
CA GLU A 26 -4.50 7.95 -5.58
C GLU A 26 -4.32 8.17 -4.06
N ALA A 27 -5.24 7.62 -3.28
CA ALA A 27 -5.16 7.73 -1.81
C ALA A 27 -3.87 7.08 -1.27
N ASP A 28 -3.44 5.97 -1.87
CA ASP A 28 -2.23 5.25 -1.46
C ASP A 28 -0.95 6.02 -1.77
N ASP A 29 -0.92 6.82 -2.86
CA ASP A 29 0.19 7.72 -3.16
C ASP A 29 0.30 8.82 -2.08
N ILE A 30 -0.85 9.35 -1.63
CA ILE A 30 -0.88 10.34 -0.55
C ILE A 30 -0.39 9.71 0.76
N LEU A 31 -0.84 8.49 1.10
CA LEU A 31 -0.41 7.77 2.30
C LEU A 31 1.09 7.43 2.24
N GLY A 32 1.58 6.95 1.11
CA GLY A 32 2.99 6.65 0.88
C GLY A 32 3.88 7.90 1.00
N SER A 33 3.44 9.00 0.39
CA SER A 33 4.16 10.27 0.44
C SER A 33 4.16 10.89 1.84
N LEU A 34 3.04 10.82 2.58
CA LEU A 34 2.97 11.23 3.99
C LEU A 34 3.88 10.38 4.87
N SER A 35 3.91 9.07 4.65
CA SER A 35 4.80 8.16 5.36
C SER A 35 6.26 8.57 5.19
N ARG A 36 6.70 8.79 3.94
CA ARG A 36 8.06 9.26 3.63
C ARG A 36 8.37 10.62 4.25
N LEU A 37 7.42 11.55 4.18
CA LEU A 37 7.56 12.88 4.78
C LEU A 37 7.83 12.78 6.29
N CYS A 38 7.03 12.00 7.02
CA CYS A 38 7.19 11.79 8.45
C CYS A 38 8.52 11.09 8.80
N GLU A 39 8.88 10.06 8.03
CA GLU A 39 10.13 9.32 8.24
C GLU A 39 11.38 10.19 8.06
N ALA A 40 11.32 11.14 7.12
CA ALA A 40 12.43 12.05 6.82
C ALA A 40 12.54 13.22 7.82
N ASP A 41 11.43 13.62 8.46
CA ASP A 41 11.39 14.78 9.36
C ASP A 41 12.09 14.48 10.69
N SER A 42 11.78 13.36 11.33
CA SER A 42 12.33 13.01 12.65
C SER A 42 12.35 11.50 12.90
N ASP A 43 13.33 11.06 13.71
CA ASP A 43 13.39 9.67 14.19
C ASP A 43 12.31 9.33 15.23
N GLU A 44 11.64 10.34 15.78
CA GLU A 44 10.55 10.16 16.75
C GLU A 44 9.24 9.75 16.08
N TRP A 45 9.02 10.05 14.79
CA TRP A 45 7.83 9.67 14.06
C TRP A 45 7.68 8.15 13.96
N ARG A 46 6.47 7.69 14.19
CA ARG A 46 6.01 6.33 13.89
C ARG A 46 4.73 6.44 13.09
N VAL A 47 4.75 5.87 11.89
CA VAL A 47 3.61 5.90 10.98
C VAL A 47 2.82 4.61 11.09
N LEU A 48 1.50 4.74 11.17
CA LEU A 48 0.58 3.64 11.22
C LEU A 48 -0.53 3.87 10.19
N ILE A 49 -0.47 3.16 9.07
CA ILE A 49 -1.44 3.29 7.98
C ILE A 49 -2.57 2.28 8.21
N LEU A 50 -3.81 2.77 8.39
CA LEU A 50 -5.00 1.94 8.45
C LEU A 50 -5.64 1.88 7.06
N THR A 51 -5.68 0.71 6.47
CA THR A 51 -6.21 0.49 5.12
C THR A 51 -6.83 -0.90 4.98
N GLY A 52 -7.75 -1.06 4.03
CA GLY A 52 -8.23 -2.38 3.57
C GLY A 52 -7.42 -2.92 2.39
N ASP A 53 -6.51 -2.11 1.84
CA ASP A 53 -5.75 -2.45 0.66
C ASP A 53 -4.40 -3.07 1.01
N ARG A 54 -4.13 -4.25 0.42
CA ARG A 54 -2.86 -4.97 0.61
C ARG A 54 -1.70 -4.32 -0.12
N ASP A 55 -1.94 -3.46 -1.08
CA ASP A 55 -0.89 -2.78 -1.84
C ASP A 55 -0.07 -1.87 -0.96
N SER A 56 -0.70 -1.27 0.05
CA SER A 56 -0.02 -0.49 1.08
C SER A 56 1.02 -1.29 1.88
N LEU A 57 1.03 -2.64 1.83
CA LEU A 57 2.07 -3.46 2.49
C LEU A 57 3.47 -3.20 1.95
N GLN A 58 3.62 -2.70 0.72
CA GLN A 58 4.90 -2.27 0.16
C GLN A 58 5.50 -1.06 0.88
N LEU A 59 4.68 -0.29 1.62
CA LEU A 59 5.10 0.91 2.36
C LEU A 59 5.72 0.59 3.73
N ILE A 60 5.65 -0.66 4.18
CA ILE A 60 6.22 -1.08 5.47
C ILE A 60 7.72 -0.78 5.51
N SER A 61 8.15 -0.14 6.58
CA SER A 61 9.54 0.23 6.85
C SER A 61 9.90 0.04 8.33
N ALA A 62 11.08 0.52 8.73
CA ALA A 62 11.46 0.55 10.15
C ALA A 62 10.58 1.50 11.00
N LYS A 63 9.93 2.49 10.38
CA LYS A 63 9.09 3.49 11.06
C LYS A 63 7.61 3.40 10.68
N THR A 64 7.29 2.73 9.57
CA THR A 64 5.92 2.59 9.04
C THR A 64 5.41 1.17 9.18
N ASN A 65 4.27 1.01 9.81
CA ASN A 65 3.52 -0.24 9.92
C ASN A 65 2.14 -0.09 9.28
N ILE A 66 1.56 -1.21 8.85
CA ILE A 66 0.22 -1.26 8.27
C ILE A 66 -0.75 -1.92 9.24
N LEU A 67 -1.90 -1.30 9.46
CA LEU A 67 -3.07 -1.91 10.06
C LEU A 67 -4.02 -2.32 8.92
N LEU A 68 -3.95 -3.58 8.52
CA LEU A 68 -4.79 -4.11 7.45
C LEU A 68 -6.17 -4.47 8.01
N ALA A 69 -7.17 -3.68 7.63
CA ALA A 69 -8.56 -3.92 8.01
C ALA A 69 -9.17 -4.99 7.10
N THR A 70 -9.67 -6.05 7.70
CA THR A 70 -10.44 -7.10 7.02
C THR A 70 -11.86 -7.13 7.57
N ASN A 71 -12.76 -7.87 6.91
CA ASN A 71 -14.12 -8.04 7.42
C ASN A 71 -14.19 -8.71 8.80
N ALA A 72 -13.16 -9.44 9.20
CA ALA A 72 -13.13 -10.20 10.45
C ALA A 72 -12.36 -9.46 11.57
N GLN A 73 -11.26 -8.79 11.21
CA GLN A 73 -10.36 -8.17 12.18
C GLN A 73 -9.41 -7.18 11.52
N THR A 74 -8.76 -6.36 12.33
CA THR A 74 -7.63 -5.55 11.91
C THR A 74 -6.32 -6.24 12.29
N ILE A 75 -5.44 -6.42 11.33
CA ILE A 75 -4.16 -7.12 11.47
C ILE A 75 -3.03 -6.11 11.34
N LYS A 76 -2.15 -6.06 12.34
CA LYS A 76 -0.93 -5.24 12.25
C LYS A 76 0.16 -6.00 11.49
N PHE A 77 0.69 -5.36 10.45
CA PHE A 77 1.88 -5.78 9.73
C PHE A 77 3.03 -4.83 10.01
N ASP A 78 4.13 -5.38 10.45
CA ASP A 78 5.47 -4.81 10.43
C ASP A 78 6.36 -5.65 9.51
N ALA A 79 7.64 -5.29 9.37
CA ALA A 79 8.55 -5.97 8.46
C ALA A 79 8.80 -7.44 8.83
N GLU A 80 8.80 -7.76 10.13
CA GLU A 80 9.01 -9.12 10.62
C GLU A 80 7.83 -10.02 10.25
N ARG A 81 6.62 -9.61 10.62
CA ARG A 81 5.40 -10.33 10.28
C ARG A 81 5.20 -10.47 8.77
N PHE A 82 5.47 -9.41 8.01
CA PHE A 82 5.40 -9.47 6.56
C PHE A 82 6.34 -10.56 6.01
N LYS A 83 7.59 -10.58 6.47
CA LYS A 83 8.57 -11.56 6.05
C LYS A 83 8.18 -12.99 6.47
N GLU A 84 7.60 -13.17 7.65
CA GLU A 84 7.09 -14.48 8.11
C GLU A 84 5.96 -14.99 7.21
N GLU A 85 5.05 -14.12 6.80
CA GLU A 85 3.86 -14.50 6.02
C GLU A 85 4.18 -14.71 4.54
N TYR A 86 5.01 -13.83 3.94
CA TYR A 86 5.29 -13.84 2.50
C TYR A 86 6.66 -14.40 2.12
N GLY A 87 7.59 -14.56 3.05
CA GLY A 87 8.95 -15.06 2.79
C GLY A 87 9.87 -14.09 2.05
N VAL A 88 9.42 -12.86 1.80
CA VAL A 88 10.16 -11.79 1.12
C VAL A 88 10.11 -10.50 1.95
N LEU A 89 10.89 -9.48 1.58
CA LEU A 89 10.85 -8.18 2.25
C LEU A 89 9.67 -7.33 1.71
N PRO A 90 9.12 -6.38 2.50
CA PRO A 90 8.09 -5.47 2.04
C PRO A 90 8.45 -4.72 0.75
N THR A 91 9.71 -4.28 0.64
CA THR A 91 10.24 -3.60 -0.56
C THR A 91 10.25 -4.47 -1.82
N GLN A 92 10.14 -5.78 -1.68
CA GLN A 92 10.08 -6.75 -2.78
C GLN A 92 8.64 -7.04 -3.22
N PHE A 93 7.63 -6.57 -2.48
CA PHE A 93 6.25 -6.94 -2.73
C PHE A 93 5.72 -6.42 -4.06
N VAL A 94 6.17 -5.25 -4.49
CA VAL A 94 5.84 -4.71 -5.82
C VAL A 94 6.34 -5.61 -6.94
N ASP A 95 7.52 -6.21 -6.79
CA ASP A 95 8.08 -7.14 -7.78
C ASP A 95 7.34 -8.48 -7.79
N VAL A 96 6.82 -8.93 -6.63
CA VAL A 96 5.91 -10.08 -6.55
C VAL A 96 4.63 -9.80 -7.34
N LYS A 97 4.01 -8.61 -7.12
CA LYS A 97 2.82 -8.18 -7.87
C LYS A 97 3.10 -8.01 -9.37
N ALA A 98 4.26 -7.52 -9.74
CA ALA A 98 4.69 -7.42 -11.13
C ALA A 98 4.67 -8.76 -11.86
N LEU A 99 5.00 -9.84 -11.16
CA LEU A 99 4.99 -11.20 -11.71
C LEU A 99 3.60 -11.85 -11.67
N MET A 100 2.90 -11.78 -10.53
CA MET A 100 1.63 -12.49 -10.37
C MET A 100 0.43 -11.75 -10.95
N GLY A 101 0.54 -10.41 -11.09
CA GLY A 101 -0.57 -9.53 -11.42
C GLY A 101 -1.51 -9.29 -10.24
N ASP A 102 -2.49 -8.41 -10.46
CA ASP A 102 -3.60 -8.18 -9.56
C ASP A 102 -4.88 -7.93 -10.36
N SER A 103 -5.84 -8.84 -10.25
CA SER A 103 -7.09 -8.77 -11.01
C SER A 103 -8.05 -7.69 -10.49
N SER A 104 -7.92 -7.27 -9.22
CA SER A 104 -8.74 -6.19 -8.65
C SER A 104 -8.41 -4.85 -9.28
N ASP A 105 -7.13 -4.62 -9.60
CA ASP A 105 -6.62 -3.37 -10.15
C ASP A 105 -6.29 -3.46 -11.65
N ASN A 106 -6.72 -4.55 -12.29
CA ASN A 106 -6.43 -4.83 -13.70
C ASN A 106 -4.92 -4.86 -14.04
N ILE A 107 -4.09 -5.25 -13.10
CA ILE A 107 -2.65 -5.44 -13.29
C ILE A 107 -2.43 -6.83 -13.88
N PRO A 108 -1.91 -6.94 -15.13
CA PRO A 108 -1.90 -8.22 -15.85
C PRO A 108 -0.89 -9.25 -15.31
N GLY A 109 0.23 -8.80 -14.77
CA GLY A 109 1.33 -9.68 -14.39
C GLY A 109 1.92 -10.46 -15.57
N VAL A 110 2.52 -11.62 -15.28
CA VAL A 110 2.99 -12.59 -16.28
C VAL A 110 1.96 -13.73 -16.37
N PRO A 111 1.31 -13.94 -17.52
CA PRO A 111 0.28 -14.97 -17.66
C PRO A 111 0.75 -16.35 -17.22
N GLY A 112 0.03 -16.93 -16.25
CA GLY A 112 0.32 -18.24 -15.69
C GLY A 112 1.43 -18.28 -14.64
N ILE A 113 1.92 -17.12 -14.16
CA ILE A 113 2.72 -17.02 -12.95
C ILE A 113 1.77 -16.58 -11.82
N GLY A 114 1.55 -17.43 -10.85
CA GLY A 114 0.75 -17.11 -9.65
C GLY A 114 1.64 -16.77 -8.46
N GLU A 115 0.99 -16.36 -7.36
CA GLU A 115 1.63 -15.87 -6.13
C GLU A 115 2.77 -16.76 -5.63
N LYS A 116 2.54 -18.09 -5.50
CA LYS A 116 3.58 -19.01 -5.01
C LYS A 116 4.84 -19.02 -5.87
N THR A 117 4.67 -18.91 -7.19
CA THR A 117 5.81 -18.89 -8.12
C THR A 117 6.50 -17.54 -8.07
N ALA A 118 5.76 -16.45 -8.00
CA ALA A 118 6.29 -15.09 -7.88
C ALA A 118 7.09 -14.93 -6.58
N LEU A 119 6.53 -15.31 -5.43
CA LEU A 119 7.22 -15.28 -4.13
C LEU A 119 8.51 -16.11 -4.14
N LYS A 120 8.48 -17.32 -4.73
CA LYS A 120 9.69 -18.15 -4.85
C LYS A 120 10.76 -17.47 -5.70
N LEU A 121 10.39 -16.91 -6.86
CA LEU A 121 11.32 -16.24 -7.76
C LEU A 121 11.94 -15.00 -7.11
N ILE A 122 11.12 -14.15 -6.51
CA ILE A 122 11.62 -12.93 -5.84
C ILE A 122 12.41 -13.28 -4.58
N GLY A 123 12.00 -14.28 -3.82
CA GLY A 123 12.76 -14.76 -2.67
C GLY A 123 14.15 -15.28 -3.05
N GLU A 124 14.30 -15.93 -4.22
CA GLU A 124 15.56 -16.49 -4.70
C GLU A 124 16.46 -15.45 -5.39
N PHE A 125 15.88 -14.58 -6.24
CA PHE A 125 16.64 -13.65 -7.09
C PHE A 125 16.58 -12.19 -6.62
N GLY A 126 15.84 -11.90 -5.57
CA GLY A 126 15.79 -10.60 -4.91
C GLY A 126 14.82 -9.60 -5.55
N THR A 127 14.91 -9.39 -6.85
CA THR A 127 14.14 -8.38 -7.60
C THR A 127 13.61 -8.94 -8.92
N LEU A 128 12.67 -8.21 -9.53
CA LEU A 128 12.20 -8.51 -10.89
C LEU A 128 13.37 -8.54 -11.88
N ASP A 129 14.28 -7.57 -11.79
CA ASP A 129 15.47 -7.51 -12.66
C ASP A 129 16.36 -8.73 -12.40
N GLY A 130 16.59 -9.11 -11.13
CA GLY A 130 17.34 -10.31 -10.77
C GLY A 130 16.75 -11.60 -11.32
N VAL A 131 15.41 -11.71 -11.38
CA VAL A 131 14.74 -12.85 -12.03
C VAL A 131 15.08 -12.88 -13.54
N TYR A 132 14.99 -11.76 -14.22
CA TYR A 132 15.25 -11.69 -15.67
C TYR A 132 16.72 -11.84 -16.03
N GLU A 133 17.65 -11.43 -15.20
CA GLU A 133 19.09 -11.65 -15.34
C GLU A 133 19.46 -13.13 -15.17
N ASN A 134 18.69 -13.88 -14.40
CA ASN A 134 18.95 -15.27 -14.04
C ASN A 134 17.98 -16.27 -14.71
N LEU A 135 17.35 -15.93 -15.84
CA LEU A 135 16.42 -16.81 -16.55
C LEU A 135 17.03 -18.17 -16.92
N SER A 136 18.34 -18.26 -17.14
CA SER A 136 19.05 -19.50 -17.45
C SER A 136 19.30 -20.39 -16.24
N SER A 137 18.99 -19.94 -15.02
CA SER A 137 19.18 -20.71 -13.79
C SER A 137 18.47 -22.09 -13.86
N ALA A 138 19.12 -23.10 -13.34
CA ALA A 138 18.53 -24.46 -13.27
C ALA A 138 17.36 -24.55 -12.29
N THR A 139 17.23 -23.61 -11.37
CA THR A 139 16.12 -23.51 -10.42
C THR A 139 14.81 -23.01 -11.05
N ILE A 140 14.90 -22.35 -12.22
CA ILE A 140 13.74 -21.90 -13.00
C ILE A 140 13.33 -23.01 -13.97
N ALA A 141 12.21 -23.65 -13.67
CA ALA A 141 11.65 -24.71 -14.55
C ALA A 141 11.40 -24.17 -15.97
N ARG A 142 11.64 -24.99 -17.00
CA ARG A 142 11.51 -24.61 -18.41
C ARG A 142 10.17 -23.92 -18.75
N GLY A 143 9.05 -24.44 -18.20
CA GLY A 143 7.72 -23.85 -18.44
C GLY A 143 7.55 -22.46 -17.80
N VAL A 144 8.16 -22.23 -16.63
CA VAL A 144 8.18 -20.92 -15.97
C VAL A 144 9.05 -19.93 -16.76
N ARG A 145 10.22 -20.36 -17.20
CA ARG A 145 11.14 -19.56 -18.04
C ARG A 145 10.43 -19.08 -19.30
N SER A 146 9.78 -19.95 -20.04
CA SER A 146 9.07 -19.58 -21.28
C SER A 146 7.97 -18.54 -21.02
N LYS A 147 7.25 -18.64 -19.88
CA LYS A 147 6.26 -17.63 -19.50
C LYS A 147 6.90 -16.27 -19.16
N LEU A 148 7.99 -16.29 -18.41
CA LEU A 148 8.74 -15.08 -18.08
C LEU A 148 9.29 -14.39 -19.35
N GLU A 149 9.89 -15.16 -20.26
CA GLU A 149 10.40 -14.65 -21.54
C GLU A 149 9.31 -13.98 -22.37
N SER A 150 8.13 -14.62 -22.51
CA SER A 150 7.02 -14.07 -23.27
C SER A 150 6.27 -12.94 -22.57
N GLY A 151 6.31 -12.90 -21.24
CA GLY A 151 5.58 -11.92 -20.42
C GLY A 151 6.44 -10.77 -19.89
N ARG A 152 7.67 -10.58 -20.39
CA ARG A 152 8.61 -9.60 -19.86
C ARG A 152 8.04 -8.18 -19.82
N ASP A 153 7.55 -7.69 -20.95
CA ASP A 153 7.02 -6.33 -21.05
C ASP A 153 5.81 -6.13 -20.14
N SER A 154 4.96 -7.16 -20.03
CA SER A 154 3.82 -7.16 -19.13
C SER A 154 4.26 -7.09 -17.66
N ALA A 155 5.32 -7.78 -17.26
CA ALA A 155 5.86 -7.72 -15.90
C ALA A 155 6.36 -6.33 -15.54
N TYR A 156 7.14 -5.69 -16.43
CA TYR A 156 7.64 -4.34 -16.17
C TYR A 156 6.54 -3.27 -16.16
N MET A 157 5.56 -3.40 -17.05
CA MET A 157 4.35 -2.56 -17.00
C MET A 157 3.60 -2.77 -15.69
N SER A 158 3.40 -4.00 -15.27
CA SER A 158 2.72 -4.34 -14.02
C SER A 158 3.46 -3.81 -12.80
N ARG A 159 4.81 -3.84 -12.79
CA ARG A 159 5.61 -3.21 -11.75
C ARG A 159 5.33 -1.71 -11.66
N SER A 160 5.30 -1.03 -12.80
CA SER A 160 5.02 0.41 -12.83
C SER A 160 3.61 0.73 -12.32
N LEU A 161 2.62 -0.08 -12.66
CA LEU A 161 1.23 0.10 -12.19
C LEU A 161 1.05 -0.21 -10.70
N ALA A 162 1.76 -1.23 -10.19
CA ALA A 162 1.64 -1.65 -8.80
C ALA A 162 2.46 -0.78 -7.82
N THR A 163 3.35 0.08 -8.33
CA THR A 163 4.23 0.89 -7.48
C THR A 163 3.50 2.13 -7.00
N ILE A 164 3.34 2.27 -5.68
CA ILE A 164 2.80 3.47 -5.05
C ILE A 164 3.81 4.61 -5.20
N ASP A 165 3.36 5.77 -5.69
CA ASP A 165 4.18 6.98 -5.74
C ASP A 165 4.32 7.58 -4.33
N THR A 166 5.54 7.60 -3.81
CA THR A 166 5.85 8.15 -2.49
C THR A 166 6.40 9.58 -2.53
N ASN A 167 6.26 10.26 -3.69
CA ASN A 167 6.78 11.61 -3.92
C ASN A 167 5.69 12.59 -4.39
N ALA A 168 4.42 12.29 -4.12
CA ALA A 168 3.32 13.19 -4.45
C ALA A 168 3.52 14.58 -3.80
N PRO A 169 3.26 15.69 -4.53
CA PRO A 169 3.52 17.04 -4.04
C PRO A 169 2.44 17.48 -3.04
N LEU A 170 2.53 17.00 -1.82
CA LEU A 170 1.51 17.17 -0.78
C LEU A 170 1.33 18.62 -0.31
N GLY A 171 2.33 19.48 -0.46
CA GLY A 171 2.28 20.89 -0.03
C GLY A 171 2.13 21.08 1.47
N VAL A 172 2.54 20.11 2.30
CA VAL A 172 2.48 20.14 3.77
C VAL A 172 3.82 19.73 4.37
N ALA A 173 4.10 20.24 5.57
CA ALA A 173 5.19 19.75 6.41
C ALA A 173 4.67 18.73 7.44
N ALA A 174 5.57 17.90 8.01
CA ALA A 174 5.20 16.96 9.06
C ALA A 174 4.60 17.66 10.30
N SER A 175 5.08 18.85 10.62
CA SER A 175 4.52 19.70 11.69
C SER A 175 3.06 20.08 11.49
N ASP A 176 2.58 20.13 10.25
CA ASP A 176 1.19 20.46 9.92
C ASP A 176 0.22 19.28 10.17
N LEU A 177 0.77 18.10 10.44
CA LEU A 177 -0.01 16.87 10.69
C LEU A 177 -0.40 16.69 12.16
N VAL A 178 0.02 17.62 13.02
CA VAL A 178 -0.38 17.61 14.44
C VAL A 178 -1.87 17.92 14.55
N THR A 179 -2.61 16.97 15.13
CA THR A 179 -4.06 17.14 15.31
C THR A 179 -4.36 18.08 16.49
N PRO A 180 -5.29 19.04 16.34
CA PRO A 180 -5.75 19.89 17.44
C PRO A 180 -6.64 19.13 18.46
N GLY A 181 -6.94 17.86 18.22
CA GLY A 181 -7.94 17.09 18.95
C GLY A 181 -9.36 17.23 18.38
N PHE A 182 -10.31 16.51 18.94
CA PHE A 182 -11.68 16.51 18.43
C PHE A 182 -12.49 17.74 18.87
N ASN A 183 -13.38 18.21 18.00
CA ASN A 183 -14.33 19.26 18.28
C ASN A 183 -15.67 18.66 18.73
N ARG A 184 -15.92 18.65 20.04
CA ARG A 184 -17.09 18.05 20.65
C ARG A 184 -18.40 18.66 20.10
N THR A 185 -18.44 19.99 19.91
CA THR A 185 -19.66 20.66 19.44
C THR A 185 -20.03 20.20 18.04
N LYS A 186 -19.07 20.25 17.09
CA LYS A 186 -19.28 19.75 15.72
C LYS A 186 -19.69 18.28 15.67
N LEU A 187 -19.11 17.44 16.54
CA LEU A 187 -19.48 16.01 16.61
C LEU A 187 -20.91 15.84 17.09
N LEU A 188 -21.33 16.56 18.14
CA LEU A 188 -22.70 16.48 18.65
C LEU A 188 -23.73 16.97 17.63
N GLU A 189 -23.45 18.08 16.94
CA GLU A 189 -24.32 18.59 15.86
C GLU A 189 -24.46 17.54 14.74
N LEU A 190 -23.37 16.92 14.33
CA LEU A 190 -23.40 15.87 13.31
C LEU A 190 -24.17 14.64 13.77
N PHE A 191 -24.02 14.20 15.02
CA PHE A 191 -24.72 13.03 15.56
C PHE A 191 -26.23 13.29 15.67
N VAL A 192 -26.63 14.51 16.05
CA VAL A 192 -28.05 14.90 16.06
C VAL A 192 -28.63 14.90 14.65
N GLU A 193 -27.92 15.47 13.66
CA GLU A 193 -28.32 15.48 12.26
C GLU A 193 -28.47 14.06 11.68
N LEU A 194 -27.60 13.15 12.06
CA LEU A 194 -27.59 11.75 11.61
C LEU A 194 -28.47 10.83 12.46
N GLU A 195 -29.19 11.38 13.45
CA GLU A 195 -30.07 10.62 14.37
C GLU A 195 -29.31 9.48 15.11
N PHE A 196 -28.04 9.68 15.42
CA PHE A 196 -27.27 8.72 16.21
C PHE A 196 -27.67 8.81 17.68
N THR A 197 -28.35 7.78 18.16
CA THR A 197 -28.98 7.68 19.51
C THR A 197 -28.28 6.65 20.39
N GLY A 198 -26.98 6.53 20.32
CA GLY A 198 -26.20 5.56 21.09
C GLY A 198 -25.29 6.21 22.12
#